data_0f094c421a0942b59f97686a78058a88
#
_entry.id   0f094c421a0942b59f97686a78058a88
#
_cell.length_a   1.000
_cell.length_b   1.000
_cell.length_c   1.000
_cell.angle_alpha   90.00
_cell.angle_beta   90.00
_cell.angle_gamma   90.00
#
_symmetry.space_group_name_H-M   'P 1'
#
loop_
_entity.id
_entity.type
_entity.pdbx_description
1 polymer ?
#
loop_
_entity_poly.entity_id
_entity_poly.type
_entity_poly.pdbx_seq_one_letter_code
_entity_poly.pdbx_strand_id
1 'polypeptide(L)'
;KYDFIVVGSGLFGIYASLDLNKKGYKVLLIDKEKFPYKKASIVNQARVHRGYHYPRSVTTALASNDFSERFIKEHSDFINNKFSHFYGIDRFGSLTNANEFVRFADFLGLDYEETRINAPFSNQRLEALFKVQEYSFDPFLFREFYLHILNKTKVETKYSTFIKSAEKGVNTWKLKLINFDKDEIFVECTNLINSTYASINEINR
;
A
#
# COMPACT_ATOMS: atom_id res chain seq x y z
N LYS A 1 13.02 17.31 -18.73
CA LYS A 1 12.35 17.86 -17.54
C LYS A 1 10.97 17.26 -17.39
N TYR A 2 10.56 16.94 -16.16
CA TYR A 2 9.28 16.35 -15.80
C TYR A 2 8.53 17.26 -14.83
N ASP A 3 7.21 17.12 -14.77
CA ASP A 3 6.41 17.75 -13.72
C ASP A 3 6.56 16.97 -12.42
N PHE A 4 6.56 15.63 -12.54
CA PHE A 4 6.73 14.71 -11.42
C PHE A 4 7.74 13.61 -11.74
N ILE A 5 8.59 13.29 -10.75
CA ILE A 5 9.33 12.04 -10.71
C ILE A 5 8.80 11.25 -9.53
N VAL A 6 8.38 10.02 -9.78
CA VAL A 6 7.91 9.08 -8.78
C VAL A 6 8.96 7.99 -8.59
N VAL A 7 9.39 7.77 -7.36
CA VAL A 7 10.43 6.78 -7.01
C VAL A 7 9.78 5.61 -6.28
N GLY A 8 9.95 4.43 -6.86
CA GLY A 8 9.34 3.19 -6.38
C GLY A 8 8.12 2.80 -7.21
N SER A 9 8.20 1.66 -7.89
CA SER A 9 7.14 1.11 -8.75
C SER A 9 6.32 0.02 -8.06
N GLY A 10 6.11 0.16 -6.75
CA GLY A 10 5.10 -0.59 -6.02
C GLY A 10 3.69 -0.05 -6.32
N LEU A 11 2.68 -0.59 -5.62
CA LEU A 11 1.28 -0.19 -5.78
C LEU A 11 1.08 1.33 -5.75
N PHE A 12 1.59 1.98 -4.71
CA PHE A 12 1.39 3.42 -4.52
C PHE A 12 2.09 4.27 -5.59
N GLY A 13 3.31 3.89 -5.98
CA GLY A 13 4.05 4.64 -7.00
C GLY A 13 3.41 4.54 -8.38
N ILE A 14 2.95 3.36 -8.77
CA ILE A 14 2.23 3.17 -10.04
C ILE A 14 0.90 3.93 -10.01
N TYR A 15 0.11 3.76 -8.94
CA TYR A 15 -1.17 4.46 -8.80
C TYR A 15 -1.00 5.99 -8.89
N ALA A 16 -0.04 6.55 -8.14
CA ALA A 16 0.28 7.98 -8.20
C ALA A 16 0.68 8.43 -9.61
N SER A 17 1.53 7.64 -10.29
CA SER A 17 1.97 7.96 -11.65
C SER A 17 0.82 7.98 -12.65
N LEU A 18 -0.12 7.03 -12.54
CA LEU A 18 -1.30 6.95 -13.39
C LEU A 18 -2.26 8.12 -13.14
N ASP A 19 -2.54 8.46 -11.87
CA ASP A 19 -3.41 9.58 -11.51
C ASP A 19 -2.84 10.92 -12.00
N LEU A 20 -1.55 11.14 -11.81
CA LEU A 20 -0.85 12.33 -12.29
C LEU A 20 -0.87 12.41 -13.83
N ASN A 21 -0.62 11.30 -14.51
CA ASN A 21 -0.66 11.27 -15.97
C ASN A 21 -2.07 11.55 -16.51
N LYS A 22 -3.11 11.01 -15.85
CA LYS A 22 -4.52 11.30 -16.17
C LYS A 22 -4.85 12.79 -16.04
N LYS A 23 -4.20 13.50 -15.12
CA LYS A 23 -4.32 14.94 -14.93
C LYS A 23 -3.49 15.76 -15.93
N GLY A 24 -2.80 15.11 -16.85
CA GLY A 24 -2.02 15.76 -17.92
C GLY A 24 -0.57 16.07 -17.58
N TYR A 25 -0.07 15.67 -16.41
CA TYR A 25 1.31 15.89 -16.03
C TYR A 25 2.28 14.93 -16.75
N LYS A 26 3.48 15.45 -17.05
CA LYS A 26 4.60 14.64 -17.55
C LYS A 26 5.27 13.92 -16.38
N VAL A 27 5.18 12.59 -16.35
CA VAL A 27 5.62 11.76 -15.23
C VAL A 27 6.74 10.82 -15.65
N LEU A 28 7.79 10.73 -14.82
CA LEU A 28 8.80 9.68 -14.86
C LEU A 28 8.65 8.80 -13.62
N LEU A 29 8.45 7.50 -13.83
CA LEU A 29 8.46 6.48 -12.78
C LEU A 29 9.80 5.74 -12.79
N ILE A 30 10.51 5.72 -11.67
CA ILE A 30 11.79 5.03 -11.54
C ILE A 30 11.76 3.99 -10.43
N ASP A 31 12.48 2.87 -10.65
CA ASP A 31 12.67 1.85 -9.64
C ASP A 31 14.05 1.21 -9.75
N LYS A 32 14.65 0.88 -8.62
CA LYS A 32 15.92 0.13 -8.55
C LYS A 32 15.76 -1.33 -8.98
N GLU A 33 14.58 -1.88 -8.85
CA GLU A 33 14.28 -3.25 -9.28
C GLU A 33 14.11 -3.33 -10.81
N LYS A 34 14.40 -4.50 -11.37
CA LYS A 34 14.24 -4.77 -12.80
C LYS A 34 12.77 -4.79 -13.24
N PHE A 35 11.88 -5.12 -12.32
CA PHE A 35 10.45 -5.25 -12.58
C PHE A 35 9.66 -4.56 -11.47
N PRO A 36 8.51 -3.95 -11.78
CA PRO A 36 7.63 -3.35 -10.79
C PRO A 36 6.96 -4.38 -9.89
N TYR A 37 6.37 -3.93 -8.79
CA TYR A 37 5.63 -4.76 -7.82
C TYR A 37 6.42 -5.87 -7.15
N LYS A 38 7.74 -5.75 -7.04
CA LYS A 38 8.60 -6.85 -6.58
C LYS A 38 8.75 -6.96 -5.05
N LYS A 39 8.41 -5.92 -4.33
CA LYS A 39 8.61 -5.81 -2.86
C LYS A 39 7.29 -5.95 -2.10
N ALA A 40 7.05 -5.09 -1.13
CA ALA A 40 5.91 -5.15 -0.21
C ALA A 40 4.55 -5.34 -0.89
N SER A 41 4.34 -4.78 -2.08
CA SER A 41 3.07 -4.89 -2.81
C SER A 41 2.69 -6.33 -3.22
N ILE A 42 3.67 -7.25 -3.26
CA ILE A 42 3.43 -8.67 -3.59
C ILE A 42 3.49 -9.56 -2.33
N VAL A 43 4.37 -9.22 -1.38
CA VAL A 43 4.65 -10.11 -0.24
C VAL A 43 3.85 -9.76 1.00
N ASN A 44 3.06 -8.71 1.00
CA ASN A 44 2.16 -8.36 2.09
C ASN A 44 0.95 -9.32 2.14
N GLN A 45 0.13 -9.18 3.15
CA GLN A 45 -1.06 -10.03 3.34
C GLN A 45 -2.19 -9.75 2.34
N ALA A 46 -2.06 -8.74 1.47
CA ALA A 46 -3.05 -8.32 0.48
C ALA A 46 -4.47 -8.13 1.08
N ARG A 47 -4.55 -7.57 2.28
CA ARG A 47 -5.81 -7.33 2.98
C ARG A 47 -6.36 -5.95 2.66
N VAL A 48 -7.66 -5.89 2.48
CA VAL A 48 -8.43 -4.64 2.42
C VAL A 48 -8.93 -4.34 3.82
N HIS A 49 -8.14 -3.56 4.55
CA HIS A 49 -8.44 -3.23 5.94
C HIS A 49 -9.67 -2.32 6.03
N ARG A 50 -10.65 -2.72 6.86
CA ARG A 50 -11.83 -1.91 7.20
C ARG A 50 -11.74 -1.24 8.58
N GLY A 51 -10.55 -1.21 9.17
CA GLY A 51 -10.33 -0.55 10.45
C GLY A 51 -10.10 -1.49 11.63
N TYR A 52 -10.54 -2.74 11.59
CA TYR A 52 -10.43 -3.70 12.72
C TYR A 52 -9.00 -3.86 13.26
N HIS A 53 -8.00 -3.66 12.40
CA HIS A 53 -6.59 -3.79 12.78
C HIS A 53 -6.08 -2.66 13.68
N TYR A 54 -6.85 -1.60 13.84
CA TYR A 54 -6.41 -0.37 14.52
C TYR A 54 -7.20 -0.02 15.78
N PRO A 55 -7.45 -0.96 16.73
CA PRO A 55 -8.31 -0.71 17.88
C PRO A 55 -7.80 0.40 18.84
N ARG A 56 -6.52 0.79 18.70
CA ARG A 56 -5.88 1.86 19.47
C ARG A 56 -5.71 3.18 18.70
N SER A 57 -6.24 3.27 17.48
CA SER A 57 -6.15 4.48 16.64
C SER A 57 -7.43 4.70 15.85
N VAL A 58 -8.40 5.32 16.49
CA VAL A 58 -9.73 5.61 15.89
C VAL A 58 -9.59 6.37 14.57
N THR A 59 -8.72 7.38 14.51
CA THR A 59 -8.51 8.15 13.28
C THR A 59 -8.03 7.29 12.11
N THR A 60 -7.08 6.38 12.37
CA THR A 60 -6.58 5.47 11.34
C THR A 60 -7.66 4.46 10.94
N ALA A 61 -8.44 3.98 11.90
CA ALA A 61 -9.52 3.03 11.67
C ALA A 61 -10.63 3.65 10.81
N LEU A 62 -11.08 4.86 11.13
CA LEU A 62 -12.08 5.60 10.35
C LEU A 62 -11.59 5.81 8.90
N ALA A 63 -10.40 6.35 8.72
CA ALA A 63 -9.84 6.55 7.39
C ALA A 63 -9.74 5.23 6.60
N SER A 64 -9.34 4.14 7.26
CA SER A 64 -9.26 2.81 6.63
C SER A 64 -10.64 2.30 6.21
N ASN A 65 -11.67 2.48 7.04
CA ASN A 65 -13.04 2.08 6.72
C ASN A 65 -13.61 2.90 5.55
N ASP A 66 -13.49 4.22 5.60
CA ASP A 66 -14.01 5.13 4.56
C ASP A 66 -13.42 4.83 3.18
N PHE A 67 -12.10 4.57 3.12
CA PHE A 67 -11.44 4.26 1.85
C PHE A 67 -11.65 2.82 1.38
N SER A 68 -11.98 1.88 2.27
CA SER A 68 -12.14 0.47 1.92
C SER A 68 -13.31 0.24 0.95
N GLU A 69 -14.43 0.91 1.16
CA GLU A 69 -15.62 0.78 0.29
C GLU A 69 -15.33 1.26 -1.13
N ARG A 70 -14.66 2.40 -1.25
CA ARG A 70 -14.23 2.91 -2.55
C ARG A 70 -13.26 1.95 -3.23
N PHE A 71 -12.26 1.43 -2.50
CA PHE A 71 -11.30 0.47 -3.03
C PHE A 71 -11.98 -0.80 -3.53
N ILE A 72 -12.90 -1.37 -2.75
CA ILE A 72 -13.66 -2.56 -3.11
C ILE A 72 -14.49 -2.32 -4.37
N LYS A 73 -15.16 -1.17 -4.47
CA LYS A 73 -15.96 -0.81 -5.64
C LYS A 73 -15.11 -0.63 -6.91
N GLU A 74 -13.99 0.03 -6.80
CA GLU A 74 -13.08 0.30 -7.92
C GLU A 74 -12.34 -0.96 -8.40
N HIS A 75 -12.20 -1.97 -7.53
CA HIS A 75 -11.38 -3.16 -7.76
C HIS A 75 -12.10 -4.48 -7.50
N SER A 76 -13.43 -4.50 -7.69
CA SER A 76 -14.29 -5.66 -7.39
C SER A 76 -13.79 -6.98 -7.99
N ASP A 77 -13.23 -6.95 -9.19
CA ASP A 77 -12.75 -8.13 -9.93
C ASP A 77 -11.54 -8.81 -9.28
N PHE A 78 -10.85 -8.10 -8.39
CA PHE A 78 -9.65 -8.58 -7.69
C PHE A 78 -9.90 -8.91 -6.23
N ILE A 79 -11.11 -8.61 -5.72
CA ILE A 79 -11.47 -8.82 -4.32
C ILE A 79 -11.85 -10.28 -4.08
N ASN A 80 -11.25 -10.87 -3.06
CA ASN A 80 -11.62 -12.18 -2.57
C ASN A 80 -12.34 -12.04 -1.22
N ASN A 81 -13.62 -12.38 -1.23
CA ASN A 81 -14.53 -12.38 -0.08
C ASN A 81 -15.07 -13.80 0.24
N LYS A 82 -14.49 -14.85 -0.34
CA LYS A 82 -14.98 -16.24 -0.24
C LYS A 82 -14.53 -16.96 1.01
N PHE A 83 -13.76 -16.33 1.88
CA PHE A 83 -13.31 -16.91 3.13
C PHE A 83 -13.51 -15.97 4.32
N SER A 84 -13.58 -16.53 5.51
CA SER A 84 -13.79 -15.77 6.74
C SER A 84 -12.49 -15.19 7.25
N HIS A 85 -12.53 -13.96 7.70
CA HIS A 85 -11.46 -13.31 8.43
C HIS A 85 -11.73 -13.33 9.93
N PHE A 86 -10.70 -13.53 10.73
CA PHE A 86 -10.80 -13.60 12.17
C PHE A 86 -9.77 -12.70 12.84
N TYR A 87 -10.21 -12.06 13.93
CA TYR A 87 -9.35 -11.35 14.87
C TYR A 87 -9.37 -12.07 16.21
N GLY A 88 -8.21 -12.58 16.61
CA GLY A 88 -8.01 -13.18 17.92
C GLY A 88 -7.39 -12.18 18.88
N ILE A 89 -7.96 -12.04 20.06
CA ILE A 89 -7.38 -11.27 21.15
C ILE A 89 -6.56 -12.21 22.01
N ASP A 90 -5.25 -11.96 22.08
CA ASP A 90 -4.34 -12.77 22.92
C ASP A 90 -4.53 -12.36 24.39
N ARG A 91 -4.77 -13.35 25.24
CA ARG A 91 -5.02 -13.15 26.69
C ARG A 91 -3.84 -12.51 27.41
N PHE A 92 -2.61 -12.75 26.97
CA PHE A 92 -1.41 -12.39 27.70
C PHE A 92 -0.61 -11.26 27.06
N GLY A 93 -0.66 -11.11 25.76
CA GLY A 93 0.20 -10.20 25.02
C GLY A 93 -0.52 -9.08 24.29
N SER A 94 -1.86 -9.10 24.21
CA SER A 94 -2.62 -8.04 23.56
C SER A 94 -2.64 -6.77 24.37
N LEU A 95 -2.45 -5.64 23.70
CA LEU A 95 -2.62 -4.30 24.29
C LEU A 95 -4.08 -3.80 24.21
N THR A 96 -4.98 -4.64 23.72
CA THR A 96 -6.42 -4.40 23.63
C THR A 96 -7.11 -5.67 24.10
N ASN A 97 -7.99 -5.58 25.09
CA ASN A 97 -8.80 -6.70 25.56
C ASN A 97 -10.07 -6.86 24.70
N ALA A 98 -10.81 -7.96 24.92
CA ALA A 98 -12.02 -8.27 24.15
C ALA A 98 -13.09 -7.18 24.27
N ASN A 99 -13.33 -6.65 25.49
CA ASN A 99 -14.32 -5.60 25.70
C ASN A 99 -13.94 -4.28 25.02
N GLU A 100 -12.66 -3.93 25.02
CA GLU A 100 -12.16 -2.74 24.30
C GLU A 100 -12.33 -2.89 22.79
N PHE A 101 -12.06 -4.08 22.25
CA PHE A 101 -12.29 -4.37 20.84
C PHE A 101 -13.77 -4.25 20.47
N VAL A 102 -14.67 -4.81 21.27
CA VAL A 102 -16.13 -4.71 21.05
C VAL A 102 -16.59 -3.24 21.05
N ARG A 103 -16.24 -2.47 22.09
CA ARG A 103 -16.58 -1.04 22.14
C ARG A 103 -16.04 -0.25 20.96
N PHE A 104 -14.85 -0.57 20.53
CA PHE A 104 -14.22 0.05 19.37
C PHE A 104 -14.97 -0.30 18.07
N ALA A 105 -15.31 -1.57 17.86
CA ALA A 105 -16.05 -2.02 16.68
C ALA A 105 -17.47 -1.41 16.65
N ASP A 106 -18.18 -1.40 17.78
CA ASP A 106 -19.50 -0.77 17.92
C ASP A 106 -19.44 0.74 17.63
N PHE A 107 -18.42 1.44 18.15
CA PHE A 107 -18.23 2.87 17.92
C PHE A 107 -18.02 3.21 16.44
N LEU A 108 -17.38 2.32 15.68
CA LEU A 108 -17.10 2.49 14.25
C LEU A 108 -18.21 1.90 13.35
N GLY A 109 -19.22 1.23 13.92
CA GLY A 109 -20.24 0.53 13.16
C GLY A 109 -19.68 -0.64 12.34
N LEU A 110 -18.64 -1.32 12.86
CA LEU A 110 -18.02 -2.47 12.19
C LEU A 110 -18.72 -3.77 12.61
N ASP A 111 -19.13 -4.57 11.66
CA ASP A 111 -19.78 -5.86 11.90
C ASP A 111 -18.79 -6.89 12.45
N TYR A 112 -19.13 -7.57 13.52
CA TYR A 112 -18.37 -8.67 14.09
C TYR A 112 -19.29 -9.72 14.71
N GLU A 113 -18.78 -10.93 14.83
CA GLU A 113 -19.43 -12.06 15.51
C GLU A 113 -18.41 -12.72 16.42
N GLU A 114 -18.66 -12.73 17.73
CA GLU A 114 -17.82 -13.51 18.64
C GLU A 114 -18.04 -15.01 18.39
N THR A 115 -16.95 -15.74 18.21
CA THR A 115 -17.02 -17.14 17.82
C THR A 115 -15.95 -17.98 18.52
N ARG A 116 -16.04 -19.29 18.34
CA ARG A 116 -15.04 -20.27 18.80
C ARG A 116 -14.74 -21.22 17.68
N ILE A 117 -13.45 -21.41 17.41
CA ILE A 117 -12.99 -22.42 16.44
C ILE A 117 -11.95 -23.31 17.13
N ASN A 118 -12.05 -24.63 16.88
CA ASN A 118 -11.18 -25.61 17.54
C ASN A 118 -9.75 -25.64 16.96
N ALA A 119 -9.54 -25.11 15.78
CA ALA A 119 -8.25 -25.00 15.12
C ALA A 119 -8.31 -23.89 14.04
N PRO A 120 -7.20 -23.23 13.73
CA PRO A 120 -5.82 -23.45 14.19
C PRO A 120 -5.45 -22.70 15.50
N PHE A 121 -6.42 -22.13 16.21
CA PHE A 121 -6.16 -21.27 17.37
C PHE A 121 -6.08 -22.09 18.67
N SER A 122 -5.16 -21.67 19.56
CA SER A 122 -5.06 -22.22 20.90
C SER A 122 -6.05 -21.52 21.83
N ASN A 123 -7.08 -22.23 22.28
CA ASN A 123 -8.07 -21.70 23.23
C ASN A 123 -7.47 -21.27 24.58
N GLN A 124 -6.27 -21.74 24.92
CA GLN A 124 -5.60 -21.32 26.16
C GLN A 124 -5.04 -19.91 26.07
N ARG A 125 -4.68 -19.47 24.85
CA ARG A 125 -4.12 -18.15 24.61
C ARG A 125 -5.15 -17.11 24.20
N LEU A 126 -6.27 -17.53 23.64
CA LEU A 126 -7.31 -16.60 23.21
C LEU A 126 -8.15 -16.14 24.40
N GLU A 127 -8.30 -14.83 24.55
CA GLU A 127 -9.33 -14.20 25.34
C GLU A 127 -10.67 -14.26 24.61
N ALA A 128 -10.67 -13.81 23.36
CA ALA A 128 -11.81 -13.86 22.45
C ALA A 128 -11.37 -14.04 20.99
N LEU A 129 -12.30 -14.49 20.16
CA LEU A 129 -12.12 -14.63 18.70
C LEU A 129 -13.34 -14.00 18.01
N PHE A 130 -13.09 -13.08 17.12
CA PHE A 130 -14.14 -12.37 16.36
C PHE A 130 -14.02 -12.71 14.89
N LYS A 131 -15.11 -13.20 14.30
CA LYS A 131 -15.28 -13.25 12.85
C LYS A 131 -15.67 -11.85 12.36
N VAL A 132 -15.00 -11.35 11.33
CA VAL A 132 -15.15 -9.97 10.84
C VAL A 132 -15.36 -9.91 9.35
N GLN A 133 -15.91 -8.80 8.87
CA GLN A 133 -16.09 -8.53 7.44
C GLN A 133 -14.89 -7.76 6.88
N GLU A 134 -13.78 -8.46 6.67
CA GLU A 134 -12.67 -7.96 5.86
C GLU A 134 -12.51 -8.82 4.61
N TYR A 135 -11.81 -8.27 3.63
CA TYR A 135 -11.55 -8.94 2.37
C TYR A 135 -10.05 -8.95 2.09
N SER A 136 -9.65 -9.77 1.15
CA SER A 136 -8.32 -9.66 0.55
C SER A 136 -8.45 -9.43 -0.95
N PHE A 137 -7.36 -9.06 -1.58
CA PHE A 137 -7.28 -8.95 -3.03
C PHE A 137 -6.18 -9.86 -3.56
N ASP A 138 -6.28 -10.23 -4.85
CA ASP A 138 -5.21 -10.97 -5.51
C ASP A 138 -4.12 -9.98 -5.97
N PRO A 139 -2.92 -9.98 -5.35
CA PRO A 139 -1.87 -9.03 -5.68
C PRO A 139 -1.26 -9.26 -7.07
N PHE A 140 -1.38 -10.48 -7.63
CA PHE A 140 -0.86 -10.80 -8.96
C PHE A 140 -1.81 -10.28 -10.04
N LEU A 141 -3.11 -10.52 -9.91
CA LEU A 141 -4.11 -9.95 -10.82
C LEU A 141 -4.10 -8.42 -10.77
N PHE A 142 -3.95 -7.88 -9.57
CA PHE A 142 -3.85 -6.44 -9.34
C PHE A 142 -2.63 -5.84 -10.04
N ARG A 143 -1.47 -6.51 -9.95
CA ARG A 143 -0.26 -6.14 -10.68
C ARG A 143 -0.48 -6.12 -12.18
N GLU A 144 -1.01 -7.21 -12.75
CA GLU A 144 -1.24 -7.33 -14.20
C GLU A 144 -2.17 -6.21 -14.71
N PHE A 145 -3.24 -5.93 -13.97
CA PHE A 145 -4.17 -4.84 -14.30
C PHE A 145 -3.46 -3.48 -14.36
N TYR A 146 -2.71 -3.12 -13.32
CA TYR A 146 -2.05 -1.82 -13.27
C TYR A 146 -0.90 -1.69 -14.28
N LEU A 147 -0.18 -2.77 -14.55
CA LEU A 147 0.85 -2.77 -15.60
C LEU A 147 0.25 -2.64 -17.00
N HIS A 148 -0.89 -3.29 -17.23
CA HIS A 148 -1.61 -3.12 -18.51
C HIS A 148 -2.05 -1.67 -18.73
N ILE A 149 -2.56 -1.01 -17.70
CA ILE A 149 -2.92 0.42 -17.78
C ILE A 149 -1.66 1.26 -18.00
N LEU A 150 -0.61 1.06 -17.19
CA LEU A 150 0.64 1.83 -17.26
C LEU A 150 1.23 1.81 -18.69
N ASN A 151 1.24 0.64 -19.32
CA ASN A 151 1.75 0.48 -20.70
C ASN A 151 0.93 1.22 -21.76
N LYS A 152 -0.29 1.65 -21.45
CA LYS A 152 -1.16 2.43 -22.35
C LYS A 152 -1.07 3.94 -22.09
N THR A 153 -0.28 4.37 -21.14
CA THR A 153 -0.14 5.78 -20.76
C THR A 153 1.13 6.41 -21.35
N LYS A 154 1.29 7.71 -21.13
CA LYS A 154 2.50 8.47 -21.46
C LYS A 154 3.49 8.55 -20.30
N VAL A 155 3.30 7.75 -19.25
CA VAL A 155 4.27 7.66 -18.14
C VAL A 155 5.55 7.05 -18.65
N GLU A 156 6.65 7.79 -18.55
CA GLU A 156 7.97 7.24 -18.84
C GLU A 156 8.42 6.37 -17.66
N THR A 157 9.01 5.21 -17.93
CA THR A 157 9.48 4.28 -16.90
C THR A 157 10.97 4.00 -17.04
N LYS A 158 11.69 3.97 -15.92
CA LYS A 158 13.09 3.56 -15.83
C LYS A 158 13.26 2.57 -14.69
N TYR A 159 13.36 1.30 -15.03
CA TYR A 159 13.68 0.22 -14.09
C TYR A 159 15.19 0.01 -14.00
N SER A 160 15.64 -0.80 -13.04
CA SER A 160 17.08 -1.00 -12.76
C SER A 160 17.82 0.34 -12.61
N THR A 161 17.14 1.34 -12.07
CA THR A 161 17.62 2.72 -11.98
C THR A 161 17.37 3.27 -10.58
N PHE A 162 18.39 3.79 -9.94
CA PHE A 162 18.28 4.37 -8.61
C PHE A 162 18.80 5.81 -8.55
N ILE A 163 18.36 6.55 -7.55
CA ILE A 163 18.83 7.91 -7.30
C ILE A 163 20.17 7.85 -6.58
N LYS A 164 21.20 8.45 -7.17
CA LYS A 164 22.51 8.65 -6.53
C LYS A 164 22.54 9.92 -5.67
N SER A 165 21.94 11.01 -6.20
CA SER A 165 21.75 12.26 -5.45
C SER A 165 20.49 12.97 -5.92
N ALA A 166 19.87 13.72 -5.00
CA ALA A 166 18.76 14.59 -5.26
C ALA A 166 19.00 15.94 -4.58
N GLU A 167 19.01 17.00 -5.37
CA GLU A 167 19.24 18.37 -4.91
C GLU A 167 17.97 19.19 -5.12
N LYS A 168 17.48 19.80 -4.04
CA LYS A 168 16.32 20.68 -4.10
C LYS A 168 16.76 22.11 -4.38
N GLY A 169 16.37 22.65 -5.53
CA GLY A 169 16.45 24.08 -5.82
C GLY A 169 15.18 24.82 -5.37
N VAL A 170 15.04 26.08 -5.76
CA VAL A 170 13.88 26.91 -5.35
C VAL A 170 12.56 26.31 -5.84
N ASN A 171 12.47 25.92 -7.10
CA ASN A 171 11.24 25.39 -7.73
C ASN A 171 11.45 24.06 -8.48
N THR A 172 12.60 23.44 -8.33
CA THR A 172 12.95 22.22 -9.07
C THR A 172 13.83 21.31 -8.26
N TRP A 173 13.71 20.02 -8.53
CA TRP A 173 14.64 19.00 -8.08
C TRP A 173 15.56 18.63 -9.23
N LYS A 174 16.86 18.54 -8.96
CA LYS A 174 17.85 17.97 -9.86
C LYS A 174 18.28 16.63 -9.33
N LEU A 175 18.11 15.59 -10.14
CA LEU A 175 18.44 14.23 -9.75
C LEU A 175 19.54 13.69 -10.64
N LYS A 176 20.49 13.01 -10.01
CA LYS A 176 21.48 12.17 -10.66
C LYS A 176 21.04 10.72 -10.44
N LEU A 177 20.71 10.05 -11.52
CA LEU A 177 20.31 8.64 -11.53
C LEU A 177 21.48 7.79 -12.01
N ILE A 178 21.53 6.54 -11.56
CA ILE A 178 22.44 5.53 -12.09
C ILE A 178 21.61 4.32 -12.52
N ASN A 179 21.82 3.83 -13.73
CA ASN A 179 21.25 2.60 -14.22
C ASN A 179 22.13 1.38 -13.85
N PHE A 180 21.68 0.19 -14.22
CA PHE A 180 22.42 -1.06 -13.97
C PHE A 180 23.80 -1.09 -14.65
N ASP A 181 23.94 -0.47 -15.83
CA ASP A 181 25.19 -0.39 -16.61
C ASP A 181 26.15 0.68 -16.06
N LYS A 182 25.77 1.32 -14.95
CA LYS A 182 26.50 2.41 -14.28
C LYS A 182 26.53 3.73 -15.05
N ASP A 183 25.67 3.88 -16.06
CA ASP A 183 25.51 5.15 -16.75
C ASP A 183 24.83 6.17 -15.84
N GLU A 184 25.35 7.39 -15.87
CA GLU A 184 24.80 8.51 -15.16
C GLU A 184 23.78 9.26 -16.01
N ILE A 185 22.57 9.42 -15.48
CA ILE A 185 21.46 10.10 -16.15
C ILE A 185 21.05 11.29 -15.27
N PHE A 186 21.05 12.48 -15.86
CA PHE A 186 20.61 13.69 -15.17
C PHE A 186 19.18 14.04 -15.59
N VAL A 187 18.31 14.22 -14.60
CA VAL A 187 16.91 14.59 -14.81
C VAL A 187 16.47 15.68 -13.86
N GLU A 188 15.47 16.44 -14.27
CA GLU A 188 14.90 17.51 -13.44
C GLU A 188 13.37 17.35 -13.35
N CYS A 189 12.80 17.67 -12.19
CA CYS A 189 11.37 17.74 -12.01
C CYS A 189 10.96 18.89 -11.10
N THR A 190 9.70 19.28 -11.20
CA THR A 190 9.09 20.24 -10.26
C THR A 190 8.79 19.57 -8.92
N ASN A 191 8.31 18.33 -8.96
CA ASN A 191 7.91 17.59 -7.76
C ASN A 191 8.56 16.21 -7.74
N LEU A 192 9.01 15.78 -6.57
CA LEU A 192 9.55 14.45 -6.31
C LEU A 192 8.64 13.71 -5.33
N ILE A 193 8.14 12.54 -5.73
CA ILE A 193 7.34 11.65 -4.89
C ILE A 193 8.17 10.44 -4.51
N ASN A 194 8.36 10.24 -3.21
CA ASN A 194 9.08 9.10 -2.67
C ASN A 194 8.10 8.02 -2.21
N SER A 195 7.99 6.93 -2.97
CA SER A 195 7.14 5.75 -2.71
C SER A 195 7.97 4.50 -2.41
N THR A 196 9.16 4.66 -1.84
CA THR A 196 10.14 3.58 -1.67
C THR A 196 9.94 2.75 -0.40
N TYR A 197 8.89 3.01 0.39
CA TYR A 197 8.52 2.28 1.60
C TYR A 197 9.70 2.20 2.60
N ALA A 198 10.30 1.03 2.77
CA ALA A 198 11.42 0.81 3.70
C ALA A 198 12.69 1.62 3.36
N SER A 199 12.84 2.07 2.11
CA SER A 199 13.97 2.88 1.64
C SER A 199 13.69 4.39 1.62
N ILE A 200 12.64 4.85 2.30
CA ILE A 200 12.23 6.27 2.28
C ILE A 200 13.36 7.22 2.72
N ASN A 201 14.17 6.81 3.68
CA ASN A 201 15.29 7.62 4.20
C ASN A 201 16.53 7.60 3.30
N GLU A 202 16.61 6.74 2.29
CA GLU A 202 17.74 6.71 1.35
C GLU A 202 17.72 7.92 0.41
N ILE A 203 16.55 8.52 0.18
CA ILE A 203 16.36 9.66 -0.72
C ILE A 203 16.28 10.99 0.04
N ASN A 204 15.82 10.95 1.28
CA ASN A 204 15.58 12.15 2.10
C ASN A 204 16.79 12.57 2.93
N ARG A 205 18.00 12.16 2.54
CA ARG A 205 19.27 12.53 3.21
C ARG A 205 19.83 13.82 2.65
#